data_15364acdae07c4682c80544377331f78
#
_entry.id   15364acdae07c4682c80544377331f78
#
_cell.length_a   1.000
_cell.length_b   1.000
_cell.length_c   1.000
_cell.angle_alpha   90.00
_cell.angle_beta   90.00
_cell.angle_gamma   90.00
#
_symmetry.space_group_name_H-M   'P 1'
#
loop_
_entity.id
_entity.type
_entity.pdbx_description
1 polymer ?
#
loop_
_entity_poly.entity_id
_entity_poly.type
_entity_poly.pdbx_seq_one_letter_code
_entity_poly.pdbx_strand_id
1 'polypeptide(L)'
;MTIEKKISDIMTVLKINGRLDTTTAPELEAVIDGCVEGIKELVLDFSGLEYVSSAGLRVILKAQKLMNARGSMKLINVNETIM
;
A
#
# COMPACT_ATOMS: atom_id res chain seq x y z
N MET A 1 -4.44 1.09 -12.78
CA MET A 1 -4.54 0.88 -11.32
C MET A 1 -5.36 1.99 -10.70
N THR A 2 -6.21 1.65 -9.76
CA THR A 2 -6.91 2.65 -8.96
C THR A 2 -6.59 2.44 -7.48
N ILE A 3 -6.58 3.52 -6.74
CA ILE A 3 -6.31 3.49 -5.29
C ILE A 3 -7.45 4.22 -4.60
N GLU A 4 -8.16 3.52 -3.73
CA GLU A 4 -9.20 4.12 -2.89
C GLU A 4 -8.60 4.35 -1.50
N LYS A 5 -8.66 5.58 -1.04
CA LYS A 5 -8.06 5.99 0.21
C LYS A 5 -9.16 6.32 1.23
N LYS A 6 -9.09 5.69 2.38
CA LYS A 6 -9.98 5.96 3.51
C LYS A 6 -9.14 6.34 4.71
N ILE A 7 -9.38 7.53 5.23
CA ILE A 7 -8.65 8.05 6.40
C ILE A 7 -9.60 8.06 7.59
N SER A 8 -9.13 7.55 8.73
CA SER A 8 -9.88 7.53 9.98
C SER A 8 -8.89 7.80 11.11
N ASP A 9 -9.05 8.91 11.84
CA ASP A 9 -8.17 9.31 12.94
C ASP A 9 -6.69 9.08 12.67
N ILE A 10 -6.15 7.94 13.16
CA ILE A 10 -4.74 7.59 13.06
C ILE A 10 -4.48 6.46 12.08
N MET A 11 -5.52 6.00 11.36
CA MET A 11 -5.43 4.88 10.44
C MET A 11 -5.77 5.31 9.02
N THR A 12 -5.00 4.82 8.05
CA THR A 12 -5.31 5.00 6.64
C THR A 12 -5.41 3.63 5.98
N VAL A 13 -6.49 3.42 5.23
CA VAL A 13 -6.67 2.20 4.44
C VAL A 13 -6.56 2.57 2.97
N LEU A 14 -5.68 1.88 2.25
CA LEU A 14 -5.50 2.04 0.81
C LEU A 14 -5.96 0.75 0.13
N LYS A 15 -7.06 0.83 -0.60
CA LYS A 15 -7.53 -0.30 -1.40
C LYS A 15 -6.96 -0.14 -2.80
N ILE A 16 -6.18 -1.12 -3.23
CA ILE A 16 -5.46 -1.08 -4.49
C ILE A 16 -6.11 -2.04 -5.47
N ASN A 17 -6.53 -1.54 -6.62
CA ASN A 17 -7.19 -2.34 -7.66
C ASN A 17 -6.38 -2.32 -8.94
N GLY A 18 -6.34 -3.45 -9.64
CA GLY A 18 -5.69 -3.60 -10.92
C GLY A 18 -4.27 -4.16 -10.79
N ARG A 19 -3.34 -3.58 -11.53
CA ARG A 19 -1.97 -4.10 -11.61
C ARG A 19 -1.00 -3.13 -10.96
N LEU A 20 -0.17 -3.66 -10.08
CA LEU A 20 0.91 -2.90 -9.46
C LEU A 20 2.23 -3.33 -10.12
N ASP A 21 2.65 -2.58 -11.11
CA ASP A 21 3.83 -2.87 -11.91
C ASP A 21 4.79 -1.68 -11.97
N THR A 22 5.77 -1.73 -12.86
CA THR A 22 6.80 -0.71 -13.00
C THR A 22 6.21 0.68 -13.31
N THR A 23 5.09 0.73 -14.05
CA THR A 23 4.47 2.00 -14.43
C THR A 23 3.55 2.56 -13.35
N THR A 24 2.97 1.71 -12.51
CA THR A 24 2.02 2.11 -11.48
C THR A 24 2.63 2.21 -10.08
N ALA A 25 3.76 1.54 -9.84
CA ALA A 25 4.43 1.58 -8.55
C ALA A 25 4.73 3.02 -8.06
N PRO A 26 5.19 3.95 -8.94
CA PRO A 26 5.40 5.33 -8.52
C PRO A 26 4.14 6.03 -8.03
N GLU A 27 2.97 5.68 -8.57
CA GLU A 27 1.69 6.25 -8.12
C GLU A 27 1.40 5.83 -6.69
N LEU A 28 1.59 4.54 -6.39
CA LEU A 28 1.38 4.03 -5.04
C LEU A 28 2.39 4.65 -4.07
N GLU A 29 3.65 4.76 -4.48
CA GLU A 29 4.68 5.38 -3.66
C GLU A 29 4.31 6.81 -3.29
N ALA A 30 3.83 7.60 -4.27
CA ALA A 30 3.43 8.98 -4.02
C ALA A 30 2.26 9.07 -3.03
N VAL A 31 1.28 8.17 -3.16
CA VAL A 31 0.14 8.14 -2.24
C VAL A 31 0.59 7.79 -0.83
N ILE A 32 1.46 6.79 -0.69
CA ILE A 32 1.99 6.38 0.61
C ILE A 32 2.78 7.53 1.24
N ASP A 33 3.69 8.15 0.49
CA ASP A 33 4.51 9.24 1.00
C ASP A 33 3.65 10.42 1.47
N GLY A 34 2.51 10.63 0.82
CA GLY A 34 1.59 11.70 1.18
C GLY A 34 0.71 11.40 2.39
N CYS A 35 0.60 10.15 2.81
CA CYS A 35 -0.34 9.80 3.88
C CYS A 35 0.31 9.21 5.13
N VAL A 36 1.63 8.97 5.16
CA VAL A 36 2.26 8.33 6.32
C VAL A 36 2.46 9.26 7.51
N GLU A 37 2.48 10.57 7.29
CA GLU A 37 2.62 11.52 8.38
C GLU A 37 1.35 11.56 9.22
N GLY A 38 1.50 11.49 10.54
CA GLY A 38 0.39 11.61 11.47
C GLY A 38 -0.44 10.36 11.65
N ILE A 39 -0.17 9.29 10.92
CA ILE A 39 -0.89 8.04 11.09
C ILE A 39 -0.07 7.03 11.87
N LYS A 40 -0.76 6.15 12.58
CA LYS A 40 -0.11 5.08 13.36
C LYS A 40 -0.34 3.71 12.75
N GLU A 41 -1.30 3.60 11.84
CA GLU A 41 -1.58 2.33 11.17
C GLU A 41 -1.87 2.56 9.69
N LEU A 42 -1.18 1.81 8.84
CA LEU A 42 -1.42 1.80 7.41
C LEU A 42 -1.89 0.41 7.01
N VAL A 43 -3.06 0.33 6.38
CA VAL A 43 -3.62 -0.93 5.89
C VAL A 43 -3.62 -0.90 4.37
N LEU A 44 -3.01 -1.89 3.75
CA LEU A 44 -3.04 -2.06 2.30
C LEU A 44 -3.99 -3.22 1.99
N ASP A 45 -5.08 -2.92 1.31
CA ASP A 45 -6.08 -3.89 0.93
C ASP A 45 -5.87 -4.29 -0.53
N PHE A 46 -5.52 -5.55 -0.74
CA PHE A 46 -5.21 -6.10 -2.06
C PHE A 46 -6.35 -6.89 -2.67
N SER A 47 -7.57 -6.74 -2.18
CA SER A 47 -8.71 -7.52 -2.68
C SER A 47 -8.95 -7.35 -4.18
N GLY A 48 -8.65 -6.17 -4.72
CA GLY A 48 -8.80 -5.90 -6.15
C GLY A 48 -7.50 -5.96 -6.95
N LEU A 49 -6.42 -6.40 -6.33
CA LEU A 49 -5.11 -6.44 -6.99
C LEU A 49 -4.96 -7.72 -7.80
N GLU A 50 -4.58 -7.57 -9.08
CA GLU A 50 -4.45 -8.69 -10.00
C GLU A 50 -3.01 -9.13 -10.21
N TYR A 51 -2.04 -8.24 -9.96
CA TYR A 51 -0.64 -8.51 -10.24
C TYR A 51 0.26 -7.57 -9.46
N VAL A 52 1.41 -8.08 -8.98
CA VAL A 52 2.45 -7.28 -8.32
C VAL A 52 3.80 -7.63 -8.94
N SER A 53 4.49 -6.61 -9.46
CA SER A 53 5.86 -6.78 -9.95
C SER A 53 6.88 -6.56 -8.83
N SER A 54 8.16 -6.81 -9.13
CA SER A 54 9.24 -6.53 -8.17
C SER A 54 9.30 -5.04 -7.82
N ALA A 55 8.98 -4.15 -8.76
CA ALA A 55 8.92 -2.72 -8.48
C ALA A 55 7.81 -2.40 -7.46
N GLY A 56 6.65 -3.06 -7.59
CA GLY A 56 5.56 -2.92 -6.64
C GLY A 56 5.94 -3.43 -5.25
N LEU A 57 6.62 -4.56 -5.19
CA LEU A 57 7.09 -5.11 -3.92
C LEU A 57 8.06 -4.17 -3.21
N ARG A 58 8.92 -3.49 -3.96
CA ARG A 58 9.84 -2.50 -3.39
C ARG A 58 9.11 -1.36 -2.71
N VAL A 59 8.03 -0.88 -3.32
CA VAL A 59 7.21 0.19 -2.74
C VAL A 59 6.56 -0.30 -1.45
N ILE A 60 6.04 -1.52 -1.44
CA ILE A 60 5.43 -2.12 -0.25
C ILE A 60 6.45 -2.25 0.87
N LEU A 61 7.66 -2.72 0.56
CA LEU A 61 8.73 -2.85 1.55
C LEU A 61 9.18 -1.49 2.09
N LYS A 62 9.24 -0.48 1.23
CA LYS A 62 9.55 0.88 1.66
C LYS A 62 8.50 1.39 2.64
N ALA A 63 7.23 1.16 2.33
CA ALA A 63 6.13 1.54 3.20
C ALA A 63 6.23 0.85 4.55
N GLN A 64 6.60 -0.43 4.57
CA GLN A 64 6.80 -1.19 5.80
C GLN A 64 7.88 -0.56 6.67
N LYS A 65 9.00 -0.18 6.06
CA LYS A 65 10.09 0.47 6.79
C LYS A 65 9.68 1.81 7.37
N LEU A 66 8.94 2.61 6.60
CA LEU A 66 8.43 3.90 7.08
C LEU A 66 7.49 3.71 8.26
N MET A 67 6.59 2.73 8.16
CA MET A 67 5.62 2.49 9.23
C MET A 67 6.23 1.84 10.47
N ASN A 68 7.32 1.08 10.33
CA ASN A 68 8.02 0.53 11.48
C ASN A 68 8.51 1.60 12.43
N ALA A 69 8.87 2.77 11.90
CA ALA A 69 9.33 3.90 12.71
C ALA A 69 8.17 4.72 13.28
N ARG A 70 6.95 4.56 12.76
CA ARG A 70 5.79 5.40 13.10
C ARG A 70 4.66 4.64 13.79
N GLY A 71 4.55 3.35 13.50
CA GLY A 71 3.45 2.54 14.00
C GLY A 71 3.47 1.16 13.40
N SER A 72 2.40 0.78 12.72
CA SER A 72 2.29 -0.54 12.12
C SER A 72 1.68 -0.49 10.72
N MET A 73 1.95 -1.53 9.95
CA MET A 73 1.36 -1.72 8.62
C MET A 73 0.78 -3.12 8.54
N LYS A 74 -0.39 -3.23 7.92
CA LYS A 74 -1.04 -4.51 7.67
C LYS A 74 -1.33 -4.68 6.19
N LEU A 75 -1.20 -5.91 5.71
CA LEU A 75 -1.61 -6.29 4.37
C LEU A 75 -2.81 -7.21 4.53
N ILE A 76 -3.94 -6.87 3.91
CA ILE A 76 -5.15 -7.69 3.98
C ILE A 76 -5.59 -8.12 2.60
N ASN A 77 -6.34 -9.22 2.55
CA ASN A 77 -6.88 -9.79 1.31
C ASN A 77 -5.78 -10.10 0.28
N VAL A 78 -4.65 -10.58 0.76
CA VAL A 78 -3.54 -10.98 -0.10
C VAL A 78 -3.90 -12.28 -0.82
N ASN A 79 -3.79 -12.27 -2.15
CA ASN A 79 -4.09 -13.42 -2.98
C ASN A 79 -2.82 -14.24 -3.17
N GLU A 80 -2.95 -15.58 -3.12
CA GLU A 80 -1.82 -16.48 -3.32
C GLU A 80 -1.15 -16.30 -4.69
N THR A 81 -1.91 -15.90 -5.70
CA THR A 81 -1.36 -15.70 -7.04
C THR A 81 -0.44 -14.50 -7.15
N ILE A 82 -0.50 -13.56 -6.22
CA ILE A 82 0.34 -12.35 -6.23
C ILE A 82 1.49 -12.44 -5.23
N MET A 83 1.50 -13.48 -4.43
CA MET A 83 2.59 -13.76 -3.50
C MET A 83 3.36 -14.97 -3.97
#